data_aa34a6ef3ce8b4e8a9b5d722dbabec5f
#
_entry.id   aa34a6ef3ce8b4e8a9b5d722dbabec5f
#
_cell.length_a   1.000
_cell.length_b   1.000
_cell.length_c   1.000
_cell.angle_alpha   90.00
_cell.angle_beta   90.00
_cell.angle_gamma   90.00
#
_symmetry.space_group_name_H-M   'P 1'
#
loop_
_entity.id
_entity.type
_entity.pdbx_description
1 polymer ?
#
loop_
_entity_poly.entity_id
_entity_poly.type
_entity_poly.pdbx_seq_one_letter_code
_entity_poly.pdbx_strand_id
1 'polypeptide(L)'
;MNNKVFIDADIVLDLLCKREPFYSYAAEVFTMGDTGIIKLVTTPLVFANVFYILRKVLGIEKSKELLRKLRIMVGVISLNDKVIDLALNSSFNDFEDGIQYFTAREQGIKLLLTRNVKDYKAADLIIQTPEEYLKTVKVI
;
A
#
# COMPACT_ATOMS: atom_id res chain seq x y z
N MET A 1 -7.15 9.39 -17.16
CA MET A 1 -7.85 8.99 -15.93
C MET A 1 -6.88 8.39 -14.95
N ASN A 2 -7.02 8.75 -13.67
CA ASN A 2 -6.14 8.25 -12.64
C ASN A 2 -6.71 6.95 -12.06
N ASN A 3 -6.14 5.82 -12.48
CA ASN A 3 -6.51 4.51 -11.96
C ASN A 3 -5.46 3.97 -10.98
N LYS A 4 -4.59 4.84 -10.48
CA LYS A 4 -3.56 4.44 -9.51
C LYS A 4 -4.18 4.22 -8.13
N VAL A 5 -3.79 3.12 -7.50
CA VAL A 5 -4.22 2.75 -6.16
C VAL A 5 -2.99 2.49 -5.32
N PHE A 6 -2.86 3.24 -4.23
CA PHE A 6 -1.74 3.07 -3.30
C PHE A 6 -2.04 1.92 -2.34
N ILE A 7 -1.08 1.03 -2.14
CA ILE A 7 -1.22 -0.06 -1.17
C ILE A 7 -0.21 0.08 -0.04
N ASP A 8 -0.70 -0.08 1.18
CA ASP A 8 0.12 -0.03 2.39
C ASP A 8 0.81 -1.37 2.65
N ALA A 9 1.79 -1.36 3.54
CA ALA A 9 2.59 -2.55 3.85
C ALA A 9 1.76 -3.74 4.35
N ASP A 10 0.71 -3.49 5.15
CA ASP A 10 -0.11 -4.57 5.68
C ASP A 10 -0.82 -5.36 4.57
N ILE A 11 -1.24 -4.68 3.50
CA ILE A 11 -1.87 -5.35 2.36
C ILE A 11 -0.86 -6.23 1.63
N VAL A 12 0.35 -5.72 1.44
CA VAL A 12 1.44 -6.49 0.82
C VAL A 12 1.75 -7.74 1.64
N LEU A 13 1.84 -7.59 2.95
CA LEU A 13 2.12 -8.72 3.86
C LEU A 13 0.99 -9.74 3.85
N ASP A 14 -0.27 -9.28 3.78
CA ASP A 14 -1.41 -10.18 3.69
C ASP A 14 -1.32 -11.07 2.44
N LEU A 15 -0.87 -10.50 1.33
CA LEU A 15 -0.66 -11.25 0.11
C LEU A 15 0.52 -12.22 0.21
N LEU A 16 1.68 -11.71 0.58
CA LEU A 16 2.92 -12.48 0.57
C LEU A 16 2.94 -13.58 1.63
N CYS A 17 2.34 -13.33 2.79
CA CYS A 17 2.29 -14.27 3.90
C CYS A 17 0.98 -15.07 3.94
N LYS A 18 0.09 -14.84 2.98
CA LYS A 18 -1.22 -15.52 2.88
C LYS A 18 -2.01 -15.46 4.18
N ARG A 19 -2.09 -14.27 4.78
CA ARG A 19 -2.75 -14.07 6.08
C ARG A 19 -4.26 -13.99 5.94
N GLU A 20 -4.96 -15.04 6.38
CA GLU A 20 -6.43 -15.04 6.41
C GLU A 20 -6.95 -14.26 7.62
N PRO A 21 -8.15 -13.66 7.53
CA PRO A 21 -9.08 -13.68 6.37
C PRO A 21 -8.74 -12.62 5.30
N PHE A 22 -7.66 -11.91 5.43
CA PHE A 22 -7.32 -10.75 4.59
C PHE A 22 -6.73 -11.14 3.23
N TYR A 23 -6.13 -12.31 3.15
CA TYR A 23 -5.43 -12.76 1.95
C TYR A 23 -6.33 -12.75 0.70
N SER A 24 -7.55 -13.25 0.82
CA SER A 24 -8.46 -13.34 -0.33
C SER A 24 -8.75 -11.98 -0.93
N TYR A 25 -8.97 -10.98 -0.10
CA TYR A 25 -9.23 -9.62 -0.56
C TYR A 25 -7.98 -8.99 -1.18
N ALA A 26 -6.83 -9.17 -0.54
CA ALA A 26 -5.56 -8.67 -1.08
C ALA A 26 -5.29 -9.31 -2.45
N ALA A 27 -5.49 -10.63 -2.57
CA ALA A 27 -5.27 -11.34 -3.83
C ALA A 27 -6.17 -10.82 -4.96
N GLU A 28 -7.45 -10.52 -4.66
CA GLU A 28 -8.35 -9.95 -5.67
C GLU A 28 -7.87 -8.58 -6.14
N VAL A 29 -7.43 -7.73 -5.21
CA VAL A 29 -6.90 -6.40 -5.56
C VAL A 29 -5.67 -6.54 -6.45
N PHE A 30 -4.74 -7.44 -6.11
CA PHE A 30 -3.55 -7.67 -6.94
C PHE A 30 -3.91 -8.25 -8.30
N THR A 31 -4.94 -9.08 -8.39
CA THR A 31 -5.45 -9.57 -9.67
C THR A 31 -5.98 -8.43 -10.53
N MET A 32 -6.68 -7.46 -9.95
CA MET A 32 -7.13 -6.26 -10.67
C MET A 32 -5.95 -5.47 -11.22
N GLY A 33 -4.87 -5.39 -10.45
CA GLY A 33 -3.63 -4.76 -10.92
C GLY A 33 -3.01 -5.52 -12.08
N ASP A 34 -2.97 -6.83 -11.98
CA ASP A 34 -2.37 -7.71 -12.98
C ASP A 34 -3.16 -7.69 -14.30
N THR A 35 -4.48 -7.58 -14.23
CA THR A 35 -5.33 -7.51 -15.42
C THR A 35 -5.46 -6.11 -16.00
N GLY A 36 -4.82 -5.10 -15.41
CA GLY A 36 -4.77 -3.74 -15.92
C GLY A 36 -5.98 -2.87 -15.58
N ILE A 37 -6.90 -3.36 -14.75
CA ILE A 37 -8.07 -2.57 -14.33
C ILE A 37 -7.63 -1.39 -13.48
N ILE A 38 -6.66 -1.61 -12.59
CA ILE A 38 -6.04 -0.58 -11.77
C ILE A 38 -4.53 -0.69 -11.86
N LYS A 39 -3.85 0.36 -11.44
CA LYS A 39 -2.39 0.37 -11.36
C LYS A 39 -2.00 0.48 -9.89
N LEU A 40 -1.47 -0.61 -9.35
CA LEU A 40 -1.01 -0.63 -7.96
C LEU A 40 0.33 0.09 -7.83
N VAL A 41 0.43 0.96 -6.85
CA VAL A 41 1.66 1.69 -6.54
C VAL A 41 1.93 1.67 -5.05
N THR A 42 3.20 1.81 -4.69
CA THR A 42 3.62 1.93 -3.30
C THR A 42 4.94 2.70 -3.25
N THR A 43 5.59 2.75 -2.09
CA THR A 43 6.82 3.52 -1.90
C THR A 43 8.00 2.61 -1.56
N PRO A 44 9.24 3.10 -1.71
CA PRO A 44 10.41 2.39 -1.21
C PRO A 44 10.32 2.08 0.29
N LEU A 45 9.64 2.93 1.06
CA LEU A 45 9.46 2.72 2.50
C LEU A 45 8.66 1.44 2.77
N VAL A 46 7.61 1.18 2.00
CA VAL A 46 6.83 -0.05 2.12
C VAL A 46 7.71 -1.27 1.82
N PHE A 47 8.52 -1.21 0.77
CA PHE A 47 9.44 -2.30 0.45
C PHE A 47 10.39 -2.60 1.60
N ALA A 48 10.98 -1.55 2.19
CA ALA A 48 11.89 -1.70 3.32
C ALA A 48 11.19 -2.30 4.53
N ASN A 49 10.00 -1.82 4.86
CA ASN A 49 9.23 -2.32 6.00
C ASN A 49 8.83 -3.77 5.81
N VAL A 50 8.36 -4.12 4.63
CA VAL A 50 7.98 -5.51 4.30
C VAL A 50 9.19 -6.43 4.41
N PHE A 51 10.33 -6.03 3.84
CA PHE A 51 11.55 -6.81 3.94
C PHE A 51 11.95 -7.05 5.40
N TYR A 52 11.91 -5.99 6.20
CA TYR A 52 12.29 -6.06 7.60
C TYR A 52 11.46 -7.10 8.37
N ILE A 53 10.17 -7.16 8.08
CA ILE A 53 9.26 -8.12 8.71
C ILE A 53 9.49 -9.53 8.18
N LEU A 54 9.56 -9.68 6.86
CA LEU A 54 9.72 -10.99 6.21
C LEU A 54 11.02 -11.69 6.60
N ARG A 55 12.13 -10.95 6.70
CA ARG A 55 13.43 -11.56 6.96
C ARG A 55 13.51 -12.26 8.31
N LYS A 56 12.70 -11.82 9.28
CA LYS A 56 12.66 -12.43 10.62
C LYS A 56 12.10 -13.86 10.59
N VAL A 57 11.23 -14.13 9.61
CA VAL A 57 10.53 -15.42 9.51
C VAL A 57 11.14 -16.27 8.39
N LEU A 58 11.45 -15.66 7.26
CA LEU A 58 11.84 -16.38 6.04
C LEU A 58 13.33 -16.28 5.70
N GLY A 59 14.08 -15.41 6.39
CA GLY A 59 15.49 -15.15 6.08
C GLY A 59 15.64 -14.18 4.91
N ILE A 60 16.89 -13.78 4.66
CA ILE A 60 17.21 -12.70 3.72
C ILE A 60 16.89 -13.08 2.26
N GLU A 61 17.37 -14.25 1.81
CA GLU A 61 17.25 -14.62 0.40
C GLU A 61 15.80 -14.85 -0.02
N LYS A 62 15.01 -15.54 0.81
CA LYS A 62 13.60 -15.78 0.52
C LYS A 62 12.82 -14.47 0.51
N SER A 63 13.14 -13.57 1.42
CA SER A 63 12.49 -12.26 1.48
C SER A 63 12.77 -11.44 0.23
N LYS A 64 14.04 -11.43 -0.24
CA LYS A 64 14.39 -10.73 -1.49
C LYS A 64 13.67 -11.33 -2.68
N GLU A 65 13.54 -12.65 -2.72
CA GLU A 65 12.82 -13.34 -3.80
C GLU A 65 11.35 -12.87 -3.86
N LEU A 66 10.69 -12.82 -2.72
CA LEU A 66 9.30 -12.34 -2.65
C LEU A 66 9.19 -10.86 -3.05
N LEU A 67 10.15 -10.03 -2.66
CA LEU A 67 10.14 -8.61 -3.03
C LEU A 67 10.40 -8.41 -4.53
N ARG A 68 11.20 -9.27 -5.16
CA ARG A 68 11.37 -9.21 -6.62
C ARG A 68 10.05 -9.49 -7.33
N LYS A 69 9.26 -10.44 -6.84
CA LYS A 69 7.93 -10.72 -7.37
C LYS A 69 6.99 -9.52 -7.16
N LEU A 70 7.03 -8.93 -5.97
CA LEU A 70 6.23 -7.74 -5.69
C LEU A 70 6.60 -6.60 -6.64
N ARG A 71 7.89 -6.40 -6.89
CA ARG A 71 8.38 -5.33 -7.77
C ARG A 71 7.80 -5.40 -9.19
N ILE A 72 7.50 -6.61 -9.66
CA ILE A 72 6.86 -6.81 -10.96
C ILE A 72 5.39 -6.41 -10.92
N MET A 73 4.72 -6.60 -9.78
CA MET A 73 3.28 -6.36 -9.64
C MET A 73 2.91 -4.91 -9.35
N VAL A 74 3.83 -4.12 -8.80
CA VAL A 74 3.52 -2.75 -8.36
C VAL A 74 4.49 -1.74 -8.95
N GLY A 75 3.99 -0.53 -9.20
CA GLY A 75 4.84 0.62 -9.46
C GLY A 75 5.37 1.19 -8.16
N VAL A 76 6.53 1.83 -8.22
CA VAL A 76 7.13 2.47 -7.06
C VAL A 76 7.17 3.97 -7.29
N ILE A 77 6.58 4.73 -6.37
CA ILE A 77 6.59 6.20 -6.44
C ILE A 77 7.67 6.74 -5.50
N SER A 78 8.30 7.84 -5.93
CA SER A 78 9.45 8.41 -5.23
C SER A 78 9.05 9.11 -3.95
N LEU A 79 9.92 9.00 -2.95
CA LEU A 79 9.85 9.80 -1.73
C LEU A 79 10.74 11.03 -1.93
N ASN A 80 10.35 12.16 -1.33
CA ASN A 80 11.18 13.36 -1.35
C ASN A 80 11.13 14.07 0.01
N ASP A 81 11.95 15.09 0.16
CA ASP A 81 12.07 15.82 1.42
C ASP A 81 10.79 16.57 1.79
N LYS A 82 10.03 17.03 0.81
CA LYS A 82 8.76 17.73 1.06
C LYS A 82 7.80 16.90 1.88
N VAL A 83 7.67 15.59 1.58
CA VAL A 83 6.73 14.73 2.32
C VAL A 83 7.20 14.51 3.75
N ILE A 84 8.51 14.53 4.01
CA ILE A 84 9.03 14.45 5.38
C ILE A 84 8.55 15.66 6.17
N ASP A 85 8.72 16.87 5.62
CA ASP A 85 8.29 18.10 6.28
C ASP A 85 6.78 18.11 6.52
N LEU A 86 6.00 17.70 5.53
CA LEU A 86 4.55 17.63 5.67
C LEU A 86 4.13 16.65 6.77
N ALA A 87 4.75 15.49 6.82
CA ALA A 87 4.43 14.47 7.83
C ALA A 87 4.80 14.94 9.24
N LEU A 88 5.96 15.58 9.39
CA LEU A 88 6.41 16.10 10.69
C LEU A 88 5.51 17.19 11.24
N ASN A 89 4.86 17.95 10.37
CA ASN A 89 3.99 19.07 10.75
C ASN A 89 2.50 18.71 10.67
N SER A 90 2.18 17.43 10.58
CA SER A 90 0.81 16.95 10.48
C SER A 90 0.30 16.42 11.81
N SER A 91 -0.98 16.04 11.83
CA SER A 91 -1.60 15.42 12.99
C SER A 91 -1.45 13.89 13.01
N PHE A 92 -0.71 13.31 12.05
CA PHE A 92 -0.45 11.87 12.06
C PHE A 92 0.40 11.50 13.27
N ASN A 93 -0.08 10.52 14.04
CA ASN A 93 0.69 9.99 15.17
C ASN A 93 1.76 9.01 14.70
N ASP A 94 1.48 8.28 13.63
CA ASP A 94 2.45 7.38 13.01
C ASP A 94 3.13 8.11 11.85
N PHE A 95 4.45 8.30 11.98
CA PHE A 95 5.23 9.05 11.01
C PHE A 95 5.25 8.36 9.64
N GLU A 96 5.34 7.03 9.63
CA GLU A 96 5.35 6.27 8.36
C GLU A 96 4.02 6.42 7.62
N ASP A 97 2.90 6.39 8.35
CA ASP A 97 1.57 6.60 7.76
C ASP A 97 1.47 8.01 7.19
N GLY A 98 2.04 8.99 7.88
CA GLY A 98 2.09 10.37 7.39
C GLY A 98 2.87 10.48 6.09
N ILE A 99 4.04 9.86 6.02
CA ILE A 99 4.84 9.84 4.79
C ILE A 99 4.04 9.20 3.64
N GLN A 100 3.41 8.06 3.89
CA GLN A 100 2.62 7.36 2.87
C GLN A 100 1.46 8.22 2.37
N TYR A 101 0.73 8.82 3.29
CA TYR A 101 -0.40 9.68 2.94
C TYR A 101 0.04 10.86 2.07
N PHE A 102 1.05 11.60 2.51
CA PHE A 102 1.48 12.78 1.78
C PHE A 102 2.13 12.43 0.44
N THR A 103 2.85 11.30 0.37
CA THR A 103 3.41 10.84 -0.90
C THR A 103 2.29 10.54 -1.90
N ALA A 104 1.26 9.81 -1.48
CA ALA A 104 0.12 9.51 -2.34
C ALA A 104 -0.58 10.79 -2.79
N ARG A 105 -0.84 11.71 -1.84
CA ARG A 105 -1.51 12.97 -2.14
C ARG A 105 -0.72 13.82 -3.15
N GLU A 106 0.58 13.96 -2.95
CA GLU A 106 1.43 14.78 -3.82
C GLU A 106 1.57 14.18 -5.22
N GLN A 107 1.38 12.87 -5.36
CA GLN A 107 1.40 12.20 -6.65
C GLN A 107 0.01 12.15 -7.32
N GLY A 108 -0.98 12.80 -6.72
CA GLY A 108 -2.32 12.86 -7.29
C GLY A 108 -3.11 11.56 -7.18
N ILE A 109 -2.69 10.66 -6.30
CA ILE A 109 -3.40 9.40 -6.06
C ILE A 109 -4.63 9.68 -5.21
N LYS A 110 -5.76 9.08 -5.57
CA LYS A 110 -7.04 9.35 -4.90
C LYS A 110 -7.46 8.27 -3.92
N LEU A 111 -6.88 7.07 -4.02
CA LEU A 111 -7.29 5.91 -3.24
C LEU A 111 -6.09 5.25 -2.60
N LEU A 112 -6.15 5.05 -1.28
CA LEU A 112 -5.14 4.35 -0.50
C LEU A 112 -5.79 3.18 0.21
N LEU A 113 -5.28 1.98 0.00
CA LEU A 113 -5.77 0.76 0.64
C LEU A 113 -4.90 0.38 1.82
N THR A 114 -5.54 0.18 2.97
CA THR A 114 -4.89 -0.21 4.21
C THR A 114 -5.88 -0.96 5.09
N ARG A 115 -5.39 -1.76 6.03
CA ARG A 115 -6.27 -2.34 7.05
C ARG A 115 -6.51 -1.38 8.22
N ASN A 116 -5.64 -0.39 8.38
CA ASN A 116 -5.68 0.56 9.50
C ASN A 116 -6.33 1.88 9.09
N VAL A 117 -7.56 1.80 8.56
CA VAL A 117 -8.26 2.97 8.01
C VAL A 117 -8.34 4.13 8.99
N LYS A 118 -8.61 3.85 10.26
CA LYS A 118 -8.76 4.91 11.28
C LYS A 118 -7.44 5.61 11.64
N ASP A 119 -6.30 5.04 11.29
CA ASP A 119 -5.00 5.68 11.52
C ASP A 119 -4.70 6.76 10.48
N TYR A 120 -5.47 6.78 9.39
CA TYR A 120 -5.35 7.77 8.31
C TYR A 120 -6.47 8.80 8.44
N LYS A 121 -6.16 9.92 9.08
CA LYS A 121 -7.11 11.03 9.27
C LYS A 121 -7.09 11.92 8.03
N ALA A 122 -7.44 11.36 6.90
CA ALA A 122 -7.25 12.01 5.61
C ALA A 122 -8.56 12.54 5.07
N ALA A 123 -8.56 13.84 4.70
CA ALA A 123 -9.70 14.48 4.04
C ALA A 123 -9.59 14.40 2.52
N ASP A 124 -8.37 14.29 1.98
CA ASP A 124 -8.11 14.43 0.55
C ASP A 124 -8.02 13.12 -0.22
N LEU A 125 -7.97 12.00 0.49
CA LEU A 125 -7.90 10.67 -0.11
C LEU A 125 -9.05 9.82 0.37
N ILE A 126 -9.45 8.88 -0.48
CA ILE A 126 -10.36 7.81 -0.09
C ILE A 126 -9.49 6.72 0.56
N ILE A 127 -9.76 6.41 1.82
CA ILE A 127 -9.03 5.39 2.57
C ILE A 127 -9.98 4.22 2.80
N GLN A 128 -9.63 3.05 2.29
CA GLN A 128 -10.47 1.86 2.39
C GLN A 128 -9.64 0.62 2.66
N THR A 129 -10.26 -0.39 3.26
CA THR A 129 -9.71 -1.73 3.28
C THR A 129 -9.91 -2.37 1.89
N PRO A 130 -9.13 -3.40 1.55
CA PRO A 130 -9.39 -4.14 0.31
C PRO A 130 -10.83 -4.67 0.23
N GLU A 131 -11.37 -5.16 1.34
CA GLU A 131 -12.76 -5.64 1.38
C GLU A 131 -13.75 -4.55 1.04
N GLU A 132 -13.62 -3.38 1.65
CA GLU A 132 -14.50 -2.23 1.37
C GLU A 132 -14.39 -1.78 -0.08
N TYR A 133 -13.16 -1.70 -0.58
CA TYR A 133 -12.90 -1.30 -1.96
C TYR A 133 -13.56 -2.26 -2.94
N LEU A 134 -13.39 -3.57 -2.73
CA LEU A 134 -13.97 -4.58 -3.62
C LEU A 134 -15.50 -4.52 -3.63
N LYS A 135 -16.12 -4.27 -2.47
CA LYS A 135 -17.58 -4.08 -2.40
C LYS A 135 -18.01 -2.85 -3.21
N THR A 136 -17.24 -1.77 -3.15
CA THR A 136 -17.53 -0.55 -3.91
C THR A 136 -17.53 -0.80 -5.41
N VAL A 137 -16.49 -1.50 -5.92
CA VAL A 137 -16.37 -1.75 -7.37
C VAL A 137 -17.35 -2.82 -7.86
N LYS A 138 -17.81 -3.72 -7.01
CA LYS A 138 -18.75 -4.79 -7.39
C LYS A 138 -20.22 -4.33 -7.41
N VAL A 139 -20.52 -3.16 -6.90
CA VAL A 139 -21.88 -2.62 -6.86
C VAL A 139 -22.33 -2.12 -8.24
N ILE A 140 -21.38 -1.94 -9.13
CA ILE A 140 -21.71 -1.51 -10.50
C ILE A 140 -22.17 -2.73 -11.35
#